data_076c2a56adfc6d4861a57b37f24b82f1
#
_entry.id   076c2a56adfc6d4861a57b37f24b82f1
#
_cell.length_a   1.000
_cell.length_b   1.000
_cell.length_c   1.000
_cell.angle_alpha   90.00
_cell.angle_beta   90.00
_cell.angle_gamma   90.00
#
_symmetry.space_group_name_H-M   'P 1'
#
loop_
_entity.id
_entity.type
_entity.pdbx_description
1 polymer ?
#
loop_
_entity_poly.entity_id
_entity_poly.type
_entity_poly.pdbx_seq_one_letter_code
_entity_poly.pdbx_strand_id
1 'polypeptide(L)'
;MTDGHNALWSDEPSGRDLLSFLAVAETVADAVLDDALDPIALGLSGSWGAGKTSVLELVKQEVQRRADAANTRVLVVSTQPWSYDPAVGPKESLIAEVLDALKGEIDTTVGDEAQNLLLKLAKRVKWAKALKMAALTSITLQLPKVEDVLDLVNEDPVEGETEPAERGLAQFRDEFAALLESEGLKHISRVVVLVDDLDRCLPETVVETLEAIRLFLSAKGMSFVIAADEDRVADAIAKRLGTPDDERSTGESPAELYLHKIVQTTIPIPALSQFDTQAYLFLLLAESKLEPAAFDGLVSSTAELRLRTGSLDELAPPTGVDLTADLATASRLTPLLYEKFRGNPRRIKRFLNDLHVRQSVASRRGISLASDAVAKLMMLERLLEDDFKTVLDWLAQAKLRDQLQALDRAANDVRAPEVSESEEEPAAGAPKKKASPKPATKDAEPAAPEEQFSDSLIRWAKLPPKLDASDISGYLYLAASFAGIELVSNALPQRLRDIASALTSSVQVDRTAITDDSLRAISVPDSKLLIGYLGSLTRDQPALQQYSVPGMLRLMRTHPGTEAAT
;
A
#
# COMPACT_ATOMS: atom_id res chain seq x y z
N MET A 1 -6.33 -10.71 -32.38
CA MET A 1 -5.72 -10.68 -31.04
C MET A 1 -6.17 -9.37 -30.41
N THR A 2 -7.21 -9.43 -29.63
CA THR A 2 -7.75 -8.29 -28.89
C THR A 2 -6.83 -8.05 -27.71
N ASP A 3 -6.05 -6.96 -27.76
CA ASP A 3 -5.32 -6.45 -26.61
C ASP A 3 -6.34 -6.22 -25.48
N GLY A 4 -6.39 -7.13 -24.54
CA GLY A 4 -7.07 -6.91 -23.28
C GLY A 4 -6.39 -5.73 -22.61
N HIS A 5 -6.97 -4.55 -22.73
CA HIS A 5 -6.58 -3.40 -21.94
C HIS A 5 -6.88 -3.77 -20.49
N ASN A 6 -5.88 -4.26 -19.77
CA ASN A 6 -5.99 -4.37 -18.33
C ASN A 6 -6.18 -2.95 -17.79
N ALA A 7 -7.41 -2.67 -17.36
CA ALA A 7 -7.67 -1.48 -16.58
C ALA A 7 -6.80 -1.53 -15.31
N LEU A 8 -6.39 -0.36 -14.83
CA LEU A 8 -5.68 -0.27 -13.55
C LEU A 8 -6.57 -0.82 -12.43
N TRP A 9 -5.97 -1.46 -11.43
CA TRP A 9 -6.70 -1.92 -10.25
C TRP A 9 -7.16 -0.73 -9.42
N SER A 10 -8.47 -0.68 -9.15
CA SER A 10 -9.07 0.37 -8.32
C SER A 10 -8.63 0.26 -6.86
N ASP A 11 -8.45 1.43 -6.21
CA ASP A 11 -8.23 1.53 -4.76
C ASP A 11 -9.53 1.34 -3.95
N GLU A 12 -10.68 1.20 -4.62
CA GLU A 12 -11.96 0.98 -3.97
C GLU A 12 -11.98 -0.32 -3.14
N PRO A 13 -12.72 -0.33 -2.01
CA PRO A 13 -12.88 -1.53 -1.19
C PRO A 13 -13.54 -2.64 -2.00
N SER A 14 -13.08 -3.85 -1.80
CA SER A 14 -13.69 -5.03 -2.43
C SER A 14 -14.84 -5.52 -1.56
N GLY A 15 -16.02 -5.75 -2.14
CA GLY A 15 -17.10 -6.49 -1.51
C GLY A 15 -16.88 -8.01 -1.52
N ARG A 16 -15.77 -8.50 -2.12
CA ARG A 16 -15.36 -9.90 -2.14
C ARG A 16 -14.19 -10.10 -1.19
N ASP A 17 -14.16 -11.23 -0.51
CA ASP A 17 -13.07 -11.58 0.41
C ASP A 17 -11.84 -12.12 -0.33
N LEU A 18 -11.09 -11.25 -0.98
CA LEU A 18 -9.83 -11.59 -1.65
C LEU A 18 -8.67 -11.83 -0.67
N LEU A 19 -8.85 -11.44 0.60
CA LEU A 19 -7.81 -11.40 1.62
C LEU A 19 -8.03 -12.42 2.73
N SER A 20 -9.13 -13.18 2.67
CA SER A 20 -9.65 -14.09 3.70
C SER A 20 -9.83 -13.44 5.07
N PHE A 21 -10.46 -12.30 5.05
CA PHE A 21 -10.84 -11.57 6.26
C PHE A 21 -12.24 -11.93 6.77
N LEU A 22 -12.92 -12.87 6.11
CA LEU A 22 -14.27 -13.30 6.51
C LEU A 22 -14.30 -13.75 7.97
N ALA A 23 -13.30 -14.49 8.45
CA ALA A 23 -13.23 -14.91 9.85
C ALA A 23 -13.16 -13.72 10.83
N VAL A 24 -12.51 -12.62 10.45
CA VAL A 24 -12.49 -11.38 11.24
C VAL A 24 -13.88 -10.74 11.22
N ALA A 25 -14.52 -10.68 10.06
CA ALA A 25 -15.86 -10.12 9.91
C ALA A 25 -16.91 -10.94 10.70
N GLU A 26 -16.82 -12.25 10.67
CA GLU A 26 -17.68 -13.15 11.47
C GLU A 26 -17.51 -12.94 12.97
N THR A 27 -16.24 -12.79 13.45
CA THR A 27 -15.93 -12.51 14.85
C THR A 27 -16.50 -11.16 15.29
N VAL A 28 -16.38 -10.13 14.46
CA VAL A 28 -16.99 -8.81 14.72
C VAL A 28 -18.52 -8.93 14.75
N ALA A 29 -19.12 -9.65 13.80
CA ALA A 29 -20.56 -9.86 13.74
C ALA A 29 -21.07 -10.64 14.96
N ASP A 30 -20.33 -11.65 15.44
CA ASP A 30 -20.66 -12.36 16.70
C ASP A 30 -20.76 -11.37 17.85
N ALA A 31 -19.76 -10.52 18.03
CA ALA A 31 -19.69 -9.61 19.15
C ALA A 31 -20.74 -8.49 19.10
N VAL A 32 -21.01 -7.90 17.90
CA VAL A 32 -22.01 -6.80 17.78
C VAL A 32 -23.44 -7.28 17.86
N LEU A 33 -23.69 -8.58 17.65
CA LEU A 33 -25.02 -9.17 17.74
C LEU A 33 -25.25 -9.92 19.08
N ASP A 34 -24.26 -10.02 19.94
CA ASP A 34 -24.39 -10.66 21.26
C ASP A 34 -25.14 -9.75 22.24
N ASP A 35 -26.28 -10.22 22.74
CA ASP A 35 -27.06 -9.49 23.73
C ASP A 35 -26.38 -9.32 25.09
N ALA A 36 -25.41 -10.19 25.42
CA ALA A 36 -24.65 -10.09 26.65
C ALA A 36 -23.64 -8.92 26.62
N LEU A 37 -23.27 -8.46 25.43
CA LEU A 37 -22.31 -7.37 25.22
C LEU A 37 -22.98 -6.02 24.88
N ASP A 38 -24.31 -5.96 24.89
CA ASP A 38 -25.08 -4.77 24.53
C ASP A 38 -25.18 -3.74 25.66
N PRO A 39 -24.80 -2.46 25.44
CA PRO A 39 -24.21 -1.86 24.23
C PRO A 39 -22.70 -2.07 24.11
N ILE A 40 -22.18 -2.16 22.88
CA ILE A 40 -20.74 -2.41 22.66
C ILE A 40 -20.13 -1.45 21.63
N ALA A 41 -18.87 -1.07 21.84
CA ALA A 41 -18.02 -0.46 20.81
C ALA A 41 -16.74 -1.31 20.64
N LEU A 42 -16.53 -1.75 19.40
CA LEU A 42 -15.36 -2.53 18.99
C LEU A 42 -14.41 -1.67 18.15
N GLY A 43 -13.12 -1.79 18.39
CA GLY A 43 -12.07 -1.31 17.50
C GLY A 43 -11.76 -2.36 16.43
N LEU A 44 -11.63 -1.97 15.18
CA LEU A 44 -11.03 -2.75 14.11
C LEU A 44 -9.72 -2.09 13.73
N SER A 45 -8.61 -2.60 14.27
CA SER A 45 -7.31 -1.97 14.14
C SER A 45 -6.51 -2.53 12.98
N GLY A 46 -5.86 -1.64 12.24
CA GLY A 46 -4.94 -2.02 11.16
C GLY A 46 -4.27 -0.81 10.54
N SER A 47 -3.06 -1.01 10.04
CA SER A 47 -2.30 0.06 9.38
C SER A 47 -3.02 0.59 8.13
N TRP A 48 -2.59 1.75 7.66
CA TRP A 48 -3.15 2.33 6.43
C TRP A 48 -2.98 1.40 5.22
N GLY A 49 -4.09 1.09 4.55
CA GLY A 49 -4.12 0.17 3.41
C GLY A 49 -4.18 -1.32 3.76
N ALA A 50 -4.36 -1.68 5.05
CA ALA A 50 -4.50 -3.07 5.50
C ALA A 50 -5.83 -3.73 5.09
N GLY A 51 -6.81 -2.95 4.61
CA GLY A 51 -8.12 -3.48 4.19
C GLY A 51 -9.26 -3.24 5.18
N LYS A 52 -9.12 -2.28 6.12
CA LYS A 52 -10.14 -1.95 7.13
C LYS A 52 -11.54 -1.75 6.53
N THR A 53 -11.65 -0.90 5.52
CA THR A 53 -12.92 -0.63 4.81
C THR A 53 -13.51 -1.89 4.18
N SER A 54 -12.68 -2.78 3.61
CA SER A 54 -13.14 -4.06 3.04
C SER A 54 -13.67 -4.99 4.14
N VAL A 55 -13.03 -5.02 5.31
CA VAL A 55 -13.55 -5.79 6.46
C VAL A 55 -14.87 -5.22 6.95
N LEU A 56 -15.03 -3.89 7.04
CA LEU A 56 -16.31 -3.28 7.41
C LEU A 56 -17.44 -3.67 6.43
N GLU A 57 -17.14 -3.73 5.13
CA GLU A 57 -18.14 -4.17 4.14
C GLU A 57 -18.50 -5.65 4.32
N LEU A 58 -17.52 -6.52 4.62
CA LEU A 58 -17.77 -7.91 4.97
C LEU A 58 -18.57 -8.05 6.28
N VAL A 59 -18.28 -7.22 7.30
CA VAL A 59 -19.05 -7.18 8.55
C VAL A 59 -20.52 -6.80 8.27
N LYS A 60 -20.74 -5.78 7.45
CA LYS A 60 -22.08 -5.36 7.04
C LYS A 60 -22.85 -6.50 6.37
N GLN A 61 -22.23 -7.19 5.42
CA GLN A 61 -22.83 -8.33 4.72
C GLN A 61 -23.13 -9.48 5.69
N GLU A 62 -22.20 -9.78 6.60
CA GLU A 62 -22.36 -10.87 7.56
C GLU A 62 -23.45 -10.59 8.61
N VAL A 63 -23.50 -9.35 9.14
CA VAL A 63 -24.57 -8.91 10.05
C VAL A 63 -25.92 -9.01 9.37
N GLN A 64 -26.05 -8.56 8.13
CA GLN A 64 -27.31 -8.65 7.38
C GLN A 64 -27.71 -10.10 7.11
N ARG A 65 -26.76 -10.94 6.68
CA ARG A 65 -26.98 -12.38 6.43
C ARG A 65 -27.51 -13.09 7.69
N ARG A 66 -26.93 -12.78 8.87
CA ARG A 66 -27.39 -13.36 10.14
C ARG A 66 -28.76 -12.84 10.56
N ALA A 67 -29.00 -11.55 10.39
CA ALA A 67 -30.31 -10.95 10.68
C ALA A 67 -31.40 -11.59 9.83
N ASP A 68 -31.15 -11.78 8.53
CA ASP A 68 -32.08 -12.43 7.61
C ASP A 68 -32.35 -13.90 8.02
N ALA A 69 -31.28 -14.63 8.37
CA ALA A 69 -31.38 -16.02 8.84
C ALA A 69 -32.16 -16.17 10.16
N ALA A 70 -32.02 -15.19 11.05
CA ALA A 70 -32.76 -15.14 12.32
C ALA A 70 -34.16 -14.51 12.19
N ASN A 71 -34.55 -14.03 11.01
CA ASN A 71 -35.75 -13.26 10.75
C ASN A 71 -35.93 -12.07 11.72
N THR A 72 -34.81 -11.37 11.96
CA THR A 72 -34.73 -10.15 12.78
C THR A 72 -34.36 -8.96 11.90
N ARG A 73 -34.70 -7.74 12.33
CA ARG A 73 -34.28 -6.52 11.62
C ARG A 73 -33.11 -5.87 12.36
N VAL A 74 -31.98 -5.80 11.70
CA VAL A 74 -30.81 -5.06 12.17
C VAL A 74 -30.59 -3.87 11.24
N LEU A 75 -30.50 -2.67 11.80
CA LEU A 75 -30.17 -1.45 11.05
C LEU A 75 -28.67 -1.25 11.04
N VAL A 76 -28.06 -1.24 9.86
CA VAL A 76 -26.64 -0.97 9.71
C VAL A 76 -26.43 0.43 9.12
N VAL A 77 -25.72 1.29 9.87
CA VAL A 77 -25.39 2.66 9.48
C VAL A 77 -23.87 2.71 9.21
N SER A 78 -23.47 3.14 8.02
CA SER A 78 -22.05 3.33 7.68
C SER A 78 -21.73 4.81 7.63
N THR A 79 -20.67 5.22 8.33
CA THR A 79 -20.28 6.62 8.44
C THR A 79 -18.78 6.82 8.27
N GLN A 80 -18.40 8.00 7.75
CA GLN A 80 -17.01 8.39 7.50
C GLN A 80 -16.74 9.79 8.04
N PRO A 81 -16.29 9.93 9.30
CA PRO A 81 -16.13 11.23 9.96
C PRO A 81 -15.18 12.19 9.24
N TRP A 82 -14.22 11.67 8.48
CA TRP A 82 -13.31 12.50 7.72
C TRP A 82 -14.00 13.30 6.59
N SER A 83 -15.15 12.85 6.13
CA SER A 83 -15.96 13.52 5.09
C SER A 83 -16.97 14.54 5.65
N TYR A 84 -17.05 14.69 6.98
CA TYR A 84 -17.99 15.63 7.60
C TYR A 84 -17.64 17.07 7.29
N ASP A 85 -18.69 17.89 7.11
CA ASP A 85 -18.53 19.34 6.94
C ASP A 85 -18.05 19.96 8.26
N PRO A 86 -16.88 20.62 8.27
CA PRO A 86 -16.39 21.32 9.47
C PRO A 86 -17.36 22.38 10.02
N ALA A 87 -18.26 22.89 9.17
CA ALA A 87 -19.26 23.87 9.60
C ALA A 87 -20.39 23.27 10.46
N VAL A 88 -20.65 21.98 10.28
CA VAL A 88 -21.67 21.24 11.05
C VAL A 88 -21.11 20.73 12.37
N GLY A 89 -19.90 20.21 12.31
CA GLY A 89 -19.25 19.53 13.42
C GLY A 89 -19.43 18.01 13.36
N PRO A 90 -18.41 17.25 13.84
CA PRO A 90 -18.41 15.79 13.73
C PRO A 90 -19.45 15.12 14.61
N LYS A 91 -19.70 15.67 15.80
CA LYS A 91 -20.67 15.15 16.75
C LYS A 91 -22.08 15.28 16.22
N GLU A 92 -22.43 16.45 15.71
CA GLU A 92 -23.72 16.75 15.12
C GLU A 92 -23.95 15.90 13.86
N SER A 93 -22.93 15.72 13.02
CA SER A 93 -23.02 14.93 11.79
C SER A 93 -23.30 13.44 12.08
N LEU A 94 -22.55 12.84 13.02
CA LEU A 94 -22.79 11.45 13.41
C LEU A 94 -24.18 11.24 14.00
N ILE A 95 -24.63 12.15 14.88
CA ILE A 95 -25.96 12.09 15.46
C ILE A 95 -27.02 12.14 14.36
N ALA A 96 -26.81 13.01 13.38
CA ALA A 96 -27.72 13.15 12.27
C ALA A 96 -27.85 11.90 11.42
N GLU A 97 -26.75 11.32 11.03
CA GLU A 97 -26.75 10.12 10.20
C GLU A 97 -27.49 8.97 10.91
N VAL A 98 -27.30 8.82 12.23
CA VAL A 98 -28.02 7.81 13.01
C VAL A 98 -29.53 8.12 13.09
N LEU A 99 -29.90 9.38 13.36
CA LEU A 99 -31.30 9.77 13.45
C LEU A 99 -32.03 9.68 12.09
N ASP A 100 -31.33 10.03 10.99
CA ASP A 100 -31.89 9.92 9.64
C ASP A 100 -32.10 8.47 9.22
N ALA A 101 -31.15 7.58 9.55
CA ALA A 101 -31.32 6.15 9.34
C ALA A 101 -32.53 5.57 10.13
N LEU A 102 -32.66 5.96 11.41
CA LEU A 102 -33.80 5.55 12.24
C LEU A 102 -35.13 6.10 11.71
N LYS A 103 -35.16 7.34 11.21
CA LYS A 103 -36.32 7.94 10.59
C LYS A 103 -36.88 7.09 9.44
N GLY A 104 -35.96 6.55 8.60
CA GLY A 104 -36.31 5.67 7.49
C GLY A 104 -36.97 4.35 7.90
N GLU A 105 -36.80 3.94 9.15
CA GLU A 105 -37.30 2.67 9.69
C GLU A 105 -38.59 2.85 10.56
N ILE A 106 -39.01 4.07 10.86
CA ILE A 106 -40.21 4.29 11.69
C ILE A 106 -41.44 3.76 10.98
N ASP A 107 -42.16 2.83 11.64
CA ASP A 107 -43.50 2.40 11.19
C ASP A 107 -44.51 3.55 11.31
N THR A 108 -44.91 4.09 10.18
CA THR A 108 -45.83 5.24 10.10
C THR A 108 -47.25 4.94 10.59
N THR A 109 -47.60 3.69 10.81
CA THR A 109 -48.93 3.29 11.27
C THR A 109 -49.13 3.40 12.80
N VAL A 110 -48.02 3.31 13.55
CA VAL A 110 -47.97 3.35 15.03
C VAL A 110 -46.92 4.31 15.57
N GLY A 111 -46.28 5.09 14.70
CA GLY A 111 -45.06 5.79 14.98
C GLY A 111 -45.16 7.25 15.44
N ASP A 112 -46.34 7.77 15.82
CA ASP A 112 -46.52 9.17 16.25
C ASP A 112 -45.58 9.54 17.42
N GLU A 113 -45.40 8.65 18.39
CA GLU A 113 -44.50 8.86 19.52
C GLU A 113 -43.04 8.87 19.07
N ALA A 114 -42.62 7.90 18.24
CA ALA A 114 -41.30 7.82 17.68
C ALA A 114 -40.95 9.06 16.85
N GLN A 115 -41.87 9.54 16.02
CA GLN A 115 -41.68 10.76 15.23
C GLN A 115 -41.51 12.00 16.13
N ASN A 116 -42.30 12.12 17.20
CA ASN A 116 -42.18 13.23 18.15
C ASN A 116 -40.86 13.21 18.91
N LEU A 117 -40.40 12.03 19.34
CA LEU A 117 -39.08 11.87 19.98
C LEU A 117 -37.94 12.21 19.02
N LEU A 118 -38.01 11.72 17.80
CA LEU A 118 -37.01 12.02 16.76
C LEU A 118 -36.93 13.53 16.46
N LEU A 119 -38.11 14.22 16.37
CA LEU A 119 -38.17 15.66 16.20
C LEU A 119 -37.53 16.43 17.38
N LYS A 120 -37.81 15.97 18.62
CA LYS A 120 -37.17 16.56 19.81
C LYS A 120 -35.66 16.41 19.79
N LEU A 121 -35.15 15.21 19.45
CA LEU A 121 -33.72 14.94 19.34
C LEU A 121 -33.08 15.77 18.23
N ALA A 122 -33.70 15.88 17.07
CA ALA A 122 -33.25 16.70 15.97
C ALA A 122 -33.19 18.19 16.32
N LYS A 123 -34.16 18.73 17.06
CA LYS A 123 -34.15 20.13 17.55
C LYS A 123 -33.04 20.42 18.56
N ARG A 124 -32.60 19.42 19.34
CA ARG A 124 -31.49 19.57 20.31
C ARG A 124 -30.11 19.64 19.63
N VAL A 125 -29.95 18.96 18.52
CA VAL A 125 -28.77 19.06 17.68
C VAL A 125 -28.81 20.43 17.01
N LYS A 126 -27.88 21.33 17.31
CA LYS A 126 -27.87 22.76 16.87
C LYS A 126 -27.69 22.93 15.34
N TRP A 127 -28.58 22.32 14.57
CA TRP A 127 -28.57 22.37 13.09
C TRP A 127 -28.76 23.78 12.52
N ALA A 128 -29.45 24.65 13.26
CA ALA A 128 -29.75 26.01 12.80
C ALA A 128 -28.49 26.86 12.52
N LYS A 129 -27.36 26.55 13.17
CA LYS A 129 -26.08 27.20 12.89
C LYS A 129 -25.45 26.69 11.59
N ALA A 130 -25.52 25.40 11.35
CA ALA A 130 -24.94 24.76 10.17
C ALA A 130 -25.68 25.15 8.89
N LEU A 131 -27.00 25.20 8.93
CA LEU A 131 -27.83 25.62 7.79
C LEU A 131 -27.61 27.08 7.37
N LYS A 132 -27.42 28.01 8.31
CA LYS A 132 -27.09 29.40 7.99
C LYS A 132 -25.72 29.56 7.36
N MET A 133 -24.74 28.72 7.69
CA MET A 133 -23.41 28.78 7.10
C MET A 133 -23.34 28.05 5.74
N ALA A 134 -24.05 26.93 5.56
CA ALA A 134 -24.11 26.20 4.29
C ALA A 134 -24.81 27.01 3.18
N ALA A 135 -25.77 27.85 3.53
CA ALA A 135 -26.42 28.78 2.59
C ALA A 135 -25.50 29.91 2.09
N LEU A 136 -24.37 30.15 2.77
CA LEU A 136 -23.40 31.19 2.42
C LEU A 136 -22.20 30.65 1.61
N THR A 137 -22.01 29.35 1.56
CA THR A 137 -20.93 28.70 0.80
C THR A 137 -21.50 27.74 -0.23
N SER A 138 -21.55 28.17 -1.49
CA SER A 138 -21.97 27.37 -2.65
C SER A 138 -20.94 26.27 -2.96
N ILE A 139 -20.76 25.29 -2.08
CA ILE A 139 -19.94 24.12 -2.32
C ILE A 139 -20.82 22.88 -2.19
N THR A 140 -21.08 22.26 -3.33
CA THR A 140 -21.81 21.02 -3.49
C THR A 140 -21.04 19.85 -2.88
N LEU A 141 -21.25 19.60 -1.59
CA LEU A 141 -20.94 18.32 -0.94
C LEU A 141 -22.25 17.60 -0.69
N GLN A 142 -22.30 16.31 -1.01
CA GLN A 142 -23.48 15.46 -0.80
C GLN A 142 -23.70 15.30 0.71
N LEU A 143 -24.41 16.25 1.28
CA LEU A 143 -25.07 16.06 2.58
C LEU A 143 -26.28 15.15 2.38
N PRO A 144 -26.67 14.31 3.37
CA PRO A 144 -27.98 13.69 3.38
C PRO A 144 -29.00 14.81 3.14
N LYS A 145 -30.01 14.55 2.31
CA LYS A 145 -30.93 15.55 1.79
C LYS A 145 -31.48 16.45 2.90
N VAL A 146 -30.84 17.60 3.05
CA VAL A 146 -31.16 18.63 4.04
C VAL A 146 -32.60 19.12 3.90
N GLU A 147 -33.20 18.96 2.71
CA GLU A 147 -34.59 19.31 2.43
C GLU A 147 -35.59 18.50 3.27
N ASP A 148 -35.33 17.20 3.50
CA ASP A 148 -36.20 16.35 4.30
C ASP A 148 -36.12 16.67 5.81
N VAL A 149 -35.04 17.26 6.28
CA VAL A 149 -34.87 17.72 7.68
C VAL A 149 -35.39 19.14 7.86
N LEU A 150 -35.27 20.00 6.81
CA LEU A 150 -35.80 21.37 6.83
C LEU A 150 -37.32 21.44 6.93
N ASP A 151 -38.04 20.52 6.32
CA ASP A 151 -39.51 20.44 6.44
C ASP A 151 -39.97 20.13 7.88
N LEU A 152 -39.06 19.55 8.69
CA LEU A 152 -39.30 19.25 10.11
C LEU A 152 -39.00 20.41 11.07
N VAL A 153 -38.24 21.45 10.63
CA VAL A 153 -37.73 22.55 11.48
C VAL A 153 -38.46 23.88 11.26
N ASN A 154 -39.47 23.96 10.39
CA ASN A 154 -40.17 25.19 10.03
C ASN A 154 -41.16 25.74 11.12
N GLU A 155 -40.99 25.35 12.38
CA GLU A 155 -41.65 26.04 13.49
C GLU A 155 -40.68 26.95 14.25
N ASP A 156 -41.08 28.21 14.51
CA ASP A 156 -40.31 29.28 15.11
C ASP A 156 -39.57 28.87 16.41
N PRO A 157 -38.33 29.34 16.63
CA PRO A 157 -37.61 29.07 17.87
C PRO A 157 -38.30 29.73 19.05
N VAL A 158 -38.72 28.95 20.01
CA VAL A 158 -39.17 29.46 21.32
C VAL A 158 -37.95 30.07 22.01
N GLU A 159 -37.93 31.39 22.14
CA GLU A 159 -36.97 32.14 22.96
C GLU A 159 -37.16 31.79 24.44
N GLY A 160 -36.13 31.22 25.05
CA GLY A 160 -36.02 31.12 26.50
C GLY A 160 -35.63 29.74 26.99
N GLU A 161 -34.45 29.70 27.54
CA GLU A 161 -33.83 28.75 28.44
C GLU A 161 -32.53 28.13 27.84
N THR A 162 -31.42 28.76 28.14
CA THR A 162 -30.07 28.16 28.06
C THR A 162 -30.00 27.14 29.21
N GLU A 163 -30.46 25.92 28.98
CA GLU A 163 -30.21 24.83 29.91
C GLU A 163 -28.67 24.54 29.99
N PRO A 164 -28.13 24.21 31.19
CA PRO A 164 -26.73 23.80 31.32
C PRO A 164 -26.45 22.61 30.40
N ALA A 165 -25.35 22.65 29.66
CA ALA A 165 -24.97 21.63 28.66
C ALA A 165 -25.02 20.18 29.19
N GLU A 166 -24.73 19.97 30.48
CA GLU A 166 -24.81 18.64 31.13
C GLU A 166 -26.22 18.10 31.24
N ARG A 167 -27.22 18.95 31.50
CA ARG A 167 -28.65 18.51 31.54
C ARG A 167 -29.14 18.17 30.15
N GLY A 168 -28.73 18.92 29.12
CA GLY A 168 -29.04 18.63 27.73
C GLY A 168 -28.53 17.27 27.24
N LEU A 169 -27.32 16.87 27.67
CA LEU A 169 -26.75 15.57 27.31
C LEU A 169 -27.44 14.40 28.02
N ALA A 170 -27.80 14.53 29.31
CA ALA A 170 -28.53 13.51 30.04
C ALA A 170 -29.91 13.29 29.42
N GLN A 171 -30.62 14.37 29.13
CA GLN A 171 -31.91 14.34 28.53
C GLN A 171 -31.90 13.79 27.08
N PHE A 172 -30.84 14.07 26.31
CA PHE A 172 -30.64 13.45 24.99
C PHE A 172 -30.56 11.91 25.11
N ARG A 173 -29.80 11.38 26.09
CA ARG A 173 -29.69 9.94 26.33
C ARG A 173 -31.02 9.30 26.64
N ASP A 174 -31.79 9.93 27.54
CA ASP A 174 -33.09 9.41 27.97
C ASP A 174 -34.09 9.41 26.81
N GLU A 175 -34.15 10.49 26.02
CA GLU A 175 -35.03 10.60 24.85
C GLU A 175 -34.61 9.65 23.73
N PHE A 176 -33.28 9.42 23.52
CA PHE A 176 -32.79 8.49 22.53
C PHE A 176 -33.07 7.03 22.93
N ALA A 177 -32.89 6.67 24.19
CA ALA A 177 -33.31 5.36 24.70
C ALA A 177 -34.81 5.12 24.52
N ALA A 178 -35.64 6.12 24.88
CA ALA A 178 -37.09 6.06 24.68
C ALA A 178 -37.46 5.94 23.18
N LEU A 179 -36.70 6.59 22.27
CA LEU A 179 -36.93 6.45 20.83
C LEU A 179 -36.73 5.00 20.36
N LEU A 180 -35.62 4.35 20.77
CA LEU A 180 -35.33 2.95 20.40
C LEU A 180 -36.38 1.97 21.00
N GLU A 181 -36.89 2.24 22.19
CA GLU A 181 -37.92 1.42 22.87
C GLU A 181 -39.36 1.69 22.38
N SER A 182 -39.56 2.72 21.54
CA SER A 182 -40.87 3.12 21.03
C SER A 182 -41.52 2.05 20.14
N GLU A 183 -42.84 1.96 20.12
CA GLU A 183 -43.57 0.99 19.27
C GLU A 183 -43.25 1.14 17.79
N GLY A 184 -42.92 2.36 17.31
CA GLY A 184 -42.54 2.63 15.92
C GLY A 184 -41.22 2.02 15.48
N LEU A 185 -40.31 1.70 16.42
CA LEU A 185 -39.01 1.12 16.15
C LEU A 185 -38.78 -0.26 16.79
N LYS A 186 -39.79 -0.82 17.47
CA LYS A 186 -39.71 -2.09 18.20
C LYS A 186 -39.35 -3.30 17.32
N HIS A 187 -39.55 -3.20 16.02
CA HIS A 187 -39.16 -4.21 15.05
C HIS A 187 -37.65 -4.25 14.80
N ILE A 188 -36.90 -3.19 15.15
CA ILE A 188 -35.44 -3.15 15.05
C ILE A 188 -34.85 -3.79 16.30
N SER A 189 -34.18 -4.91 16.12
CA SER A 189 -33.51 -5.61 17.22
C SER A 189 -32.19 -4.93 17.62
N ARG A 190 -31.51 -4.30 16.67
CA ARG A 190 -30.20 -3.67 16.89
C ARG A 190 -29.86 -2.64 15.84
N VAL A 191 -29.11 -1.61 16.23
CA VAL A 191 -28.47 -0.62 15.36
C VAL A 191 -26.98 -0.82 15.42
N VAL A 192 -26.36 -1.15 14.30
CA VAL A 192 -24.90 -1.32 14.16
C VAL A 192 -24.33 -0.16 13.36
N VAL A 193 -23.47 0.65 13.99
CA VAL A 193 -22.85 1.80 13.35
C VAL A 193 -21.41 1.45 13.00
N LEU A 194 -21.09 1.46 11.70
CA LEU A 194 -19.77 1.21 11.16
C LEU A 194 -19.08 2.55 10.89
N VAL A 195 -18.03 2.84 11.65
CA VAL A 195 -17.26 4.10 11.57
C VAL A 195 -15.94 3.83 10.87
N ASP A 196 -15.72 4.43 9.71
CA ASP A 196 -14.50 4.26 8.91
C ASP A 196 -13.64 5.52 8.88
N ASP A 197 -12.34 5.36 8.60
CA ASP A 197 -11.39 6.44 8.36
C ASP A 197 -11.26 7.49 9.49
N LEU A 198 -11.51 7.10 10.74
CA LEU A 198 -11.35 7.99 11.90
C LEU A 198 -9.88 8.43 12.08
N ASP A 199 -8.92 7.60 11.69
CA ASP A 199 -7.48 7.86 11.73
C ASP A 199 -7.00 8.90 10.68
N ARG A 200 -7.88 9.39 9.81
CA ARG A 200 -7.62 10.48 8.85
C ARG A 200 -8.10 11.85 9.33
N CYS A 201 -8.85 11.85 10.40
CA CYS A 201 -9.48 13.06 10.91
C CYS A 201 -8.49 13.96 11.65
N LEU A 202 -8.84 15.24 11.76
CA LEU A 202 -8.15 16.15 12.67
C LEU A 202 -8.38 15.73 14.13
N PRO A 203 -7.46 16.06 15.05
CA PRO A 203 -7.56 15.71 16.47
C PRO A 203 -8.91 16.09 17.12
N GLU A 204 -9.43 17.25 16.80
CA GLU A 204 -10.74 17.72 17.27
C GLU A 204 -11.86 16.80 16.80
N THR A 205 -11.87 16.45 15.51
CA THR A 205 -12.87 15.56 14.89
C THR A 205 -12.84 14.17 15.52
N VAL A 206 -11.64 13.63 15.80
CA VAL A 206 -11.49 12.34 16.46
C VAL A 206 -12.18 12.34 17.83
N VAL A 207 -11.85 13.31 18.69
CA VAL A 207 -12.38 13.39 20.05
C VAL A 207 -13.89 13.64 20.04
N GLU A 208 -14.38 14.54 19.21
CA GLU A 208 -15.81 14.84 19.11
C GLU A 208 -16.63 13.66 18.58
N THR A 209 -16.10 12.90 17.63
CA THR A 209 -16.72 11.66 17.15
C THR A 209 -16.79 10.61 18.25
N LEU A 210 -15.69 10.39 19.00
CA LEU A 210 -15.67 9.46 20.13
C LEU A 210 -16.63 9.89 21.25
N GLU A 211 -16.77 11.19 21.51
CA GLU A 211 -17.75 11.71 22.47
C GLU A 211 -19.19 11.45 21.99
N ALA A 212 -19.46 11.58 20.69
CA ALA A 212 -20.77 11.25 20.13
C ALA A 212 -21.09 9.76 20.27
N ILE A 213 -20.13 8.88 19.96
CA ILE A 213 -20.27 7.43 20.16
C ILE A 213 -20.60 7.12 21.62
N ARG A 214 -19.89 7.74 22.56
CA ARG A 214 -20.17 7.55 24.01
C ARG A 214 -21.58 7.97 24.41
N LEU A 215 -22.20 8.93 23.74
CA LEU A 215 -23.60 9.28 24.00
C LEU A 215 -24.56 8.16 23.64
N PHE A 216 -24.35 7.55 22.48
CA PHE A 216 -25.20 6.45 21.99
C PHE A 216 -25.02 5.15 22.77
N LEU A 217 -23.79 4.88 23.29
CA LEU A 217 -23.50 3.70 24.12
C LEU A 217 -24.21 3.70 25.48
N SER A 218 -25.00 4.72 25.79
CA SER A 218 -25.87 4.71 26.96
C SER A 218 -27.22 4.01 26.71
N ALA A 219 -27.59 3.77 25.46
CA ALA A 219 -28.85 3.12 25.06
C ALA A 219 -28.60 1.66 24.66
N LYS A 220 -29.46 0.75 25.10
CA LYS A 220 -29.45 -0.64 24.64
C LYS A 220 -29.83 -0.73 23.16
N GLY A 221 -29.32 -1.77 22.51
CA GLY A 221 -29.55 -1.97 21.08
C GLY A 221 -28.56 -1.22 20.18
N MET A 222 -27.52 -0.60 20.74
CA MET A 222 -26.51 0.14 19.99
C MET A 222 -25.16 -0.58 19.98
N SER A 223 -24.63 -0.82 18.79
CA SER A 223 -23.27 -1.38 18.60
C SER A 223 -22.47 -0.51 17.65
N PHE A 224 -21.18 -0.32 17.94
CA PHE A 224 -20.26 0.44 17.10
C PHE A 224 -19.07 -0.43 16.70
N VAL A 225 -18.65 -0.31 15.43
CA VAL A 225 -17.38 -0.86 14.93
C VAL A 225 -16.55 0.29 14.37
N ILE A 226 -15.44 0.60 15.01
CA ILE A 226 -14.58 1.74 14.68
C ILE A 226 -13.34 1.21 13.97
N ALA A 227 -13.28 1.37 12.66
CA ALA A 227 -12.15 0.95 11.85
C ALA A 227 -11.14 2.09 11.73
N ALA A 228 -10.02 1.96 12.43
CA ALA A 228 -8.96 2.97 12.48
C ALA A 228 -7.58 2.36 12.73
N ASP A 229 -6.54 3.14 12.51
CA ASP A 229 -5.20 2.89 13.04
C ASP A 229 -5.17 3.41 14.49
N GLU A 230 -5.08 2.49 15.44
CA GLU A 230 -5.22 2.77 16.87
C GLU A 230 -4.16 3.76 17.36
N ASP A 231 -2.91 3.58 16.93
CA ASP A 231 -1.81 4.48 17.29
C ASP A 231 -2.09 5.92 16.83
N ARG A 232 -2.61 6.09 15.62
CA ARG A 232 -2.97 7.42 15.08
C ARG A 232 -4.14 8.06 15.80
N VAL A 233 -5.12 7.27 16.21
CA VAL A 233 -6.24 7.75 17.02
C VAL A 233 -5.74 8.18 18.40
N ALA A 234 -4.88 7.38 19.03
CA ALA A 234 -4.26 7.74 20.32
C ALA A 234 -3.42 9.01 20.21
N ASP A 235 -2.60 9.15 19.14
CA ASP A 235 -1.83 10.36 18.87
C ASP A 235 -2.73 11.61 18.69
N ALA A 236 -3.86 11.47 17.99
CA ALA A 236 -4.81 12.56 17.81
C ALA A 236 -5.44 12.97 19.16
N ILE A 237 -5.81 11.99 19.98
CA ILE A 237 -6.34 12.24 21.34
C ILE A 237 -5.28 12.95 22.20
N ALA A 238 -4.02 12.47 22.19
CA ALA A 238 -2.92 13.05 22.95
C ALA A 238 -2.69 14.52 22.58
N LYS A 239 -2.66 14.83 21.27
CA LYS A 239 -2.54 16.21 20.76
C LYS A 239 -3.70 17.10 21.23
N ARG A 240 -4.91 16.59 21.25
CA ARG A 240 -6.11 17.36 21.68
C ARG A 240 -6.16 17.59 23.19
N LEU A 241 -5.71 16.60 23.98
CA LEU A 241 -5.65 16.70 25.43
C LEU A 241 -4.46 17.51 25.94
N GLY A 242 -3.47 17.81 25.07
CA GLY A 242 -2.27 18.55 25.43
C GLY A 242 -1.36 17.77 26.40
N THR A 243 -1.43 16.44 26.40
CA THR A 243 -0.55 15.60 27.23
C THR A 243 0.87 15.63 26.66
N PRO A 244 1.91 15.94 27.49
CA PRO A 244 3.30 15.85 27.03
C PRO A 244 3.64 14.42 26.64
N ASP A 245 4.46 14.24 25.60
CA ASP A 245 5.16 13.00 25.29
C ASP A 245 6.13 12.67 26.45
N ASP A 246 5.63 12.09 27.51
CA ASP A 246 6.47 11.65 28.64
C ASP A 246 6.98 10.23 28.33
N GLU A 247 8.13 10.15 27.68
CA GLU A 247 8.84 8.90 27.30
C GLU A 247 9.17 7.99 28.50
N ARG A 248 8.70 8.30 29.71
CA ARG A 248 9.10 7.64 30.95
C ARG A 248 8.02 6.83 31.66
N SER A 249 6.79 6.80 31.14
CA SER A 249 5.75 5.98 31.77
C SER A 249 5.79 4.55 31.21
N THR A 250 6.08 3.57 32.05
CA THR A 250 6.01 2.13 31.75
C THR A 250 4.56 1.61 31.72
N GLY A 251 3.56 2.45 31.48
CA GLY A 251 2.14 2.14 31.44
C GLY A 251 1.42 2.77 30.26
N GLU A 252 0.14 2.44 30.08
CA GLU A 252 -0.73 3.03 29.07
C GLU A 252 -0.78 4.56 29.18
N SER A 253 -0.74 5.24 28.03
CA SER A 253 -0.83 6.70 27.97
C SER A 253 -2.25 7.18 28.35
N PRO A 254 -2.41 8.43 28.83
CA PRO A 254 -3.75 9.00 29.06
C PRO A 254 -4.68 8.95 27.85
N ALA A 255 -4.11 9.02 26.65
CA ALA A 255 -4.86 8.92 25.40
C ALA A 255 -5.37 7.50 25.14
N GLU A 256 -4.54 6.48 25.35
CA GLU A 256 -4.95 5.08 25.27
C GLU A 256 -6.02 4.76 26.32
N LEU A 257 -5.83 5.19 27.57
CA LEU A 257 -6.84 5.05 28.62
C LEU A 257 -8.17 5.73 28.27
N TYR A 258 -8.14 6.88 27.58
CA TYR A 258 -9.34 7.54 27.11
C TYR A 258 -10.05 6.70 26.03
N LEU A 259 -9.29 6.16 25.07
CA LEU A 259 -9.81 5.31 24.01
C LEU A 259 -10.42 4.01 24.60
N HIS A 260 -9.73 3.35 25.50
CA HIS A 260 -10.19 2.11 26.16
C HIS A 260 -11.46 2.28 27.03
N LYS A 261 -11.79 3.51 27.44
CA LYS A 261 -13.08 3.80 28.10
C LYS A 261 -14.26 3.78 27.13
N ILE A 262 -14.03 3.92 25.86
CA ILE A 262 -15.07 3.95 24.81
C ILE A 262 -15.07 2.63 24.05
N VAL A 263 -13.91 2.17 23.63
CA VAL A 263 -13.70 0.92 22.88
C VAL A 263 -13.40 -0.20 23.87
N GLN A 264 -14.33 -1.13 24.06
CA GLN A 264 -14.17 -2.23 24.99
C GLN A 264 -13.14 -3.26 24.56
N THR A 265 -13.00 -3.49 23.26
CA THR A 265 -12.05 -4.45 22.71
C THR A 265 -11.66 -4.04 21.30
N THR A 266 -10.37 -4.28 20.96
CA THR A 266 -9.85 -4.04 19.61
C THR A 266 -9.52 -5.37 18.95
N ILE A 267 -10.03 -5.57 17.74
CA ILE A 267 -9.77 -6.73 16.89
C ILE A 267 -8.75 -6.30 15.82
N PRO A 268 -7.52 -6.83 15.84
CA PRO A 268 -6.52 -6.49 14.84
C PRO A 268 -6.80 -7.19 13.51
N ILE A 269 -6.65 -6.47 12.40
CA ILE A 269 -6.62 -7.09 11.08
C ILE A 269 -5.27 -7.80 10.92
N PRO A 270 -5.25 -9.11 10.68
CA PRO A 270 -3.99 -9.85 10.55
C PRO A 270 -3.21 -9.39 9.33
N ALA A 271 -1.88 -9.30 9.47
CA ALA A 271 -1.01 -9.11 8.32
C ALA A 271 -1.10 -10.33 7.40
N LEU A 272 -1.12 -10.08 6.08
CA LEU A 272 -1.15 -11.17 5.12
C LEU A 272 0.11 -12.04 5.26
N SER A 273 -0.05 -13.35 5.23
CA SER A 273 1.05 -14.30 5.10
C SER A 273 1.65 -14.26 3.69
N GLN A 274 2.75 -14.97 3.48
CA GLN A 274 3.32 -15.12 2.13
C GLN A 274 2.34 -15.82 1.18
N PHE A 275 1.64 -16.86 1.66
CA PHE A 275 0.58 -17.53 0.90
C PHE A 275 -0.54 -16.56 0.54
N ASP A 276 -1.04 -15.77 1.50
CA ASP A 276 -2.11 -14.80 1.27
C ASP A 276 -1.71 -13.71 0.29
N THR A 277 -0.45 -13.28 0.35
CA THR A 277 0.10 -12.31 -0.60
C THR A 277 0.14 -12.89 -2.01
N GLN A 278 0.56 -14.15 -2.16
CA GLN A 278 0.56 -14.84 -3.45
C GLN A 278 -0.85 -15.05 -3.98
N ALA A 279 -1.76 -15.51 -3.13
CA ALA A 279 -3.16 -15.70 -3.46
C ALA A 279 -3.82 -14.39 -3.91
N TYR A 280 -3.59 -13.31 -3.17
CA TYR A 280 -4.12 -12.00 -3.52
C TYR A 280 -3.59 -11.49 -4.86
N LEU A 281 -2.28 -11.60 -5.11
CA LEU A 281 -1.69 -11.28 -6.41
C LEU A 281 -2.30 -12.09 -7.54
N PHE A 282 -2.43 -13.40 -7.34
CA PHE A 282 -3.02 -14.30 -8.33
C PHE A 282 -4.47 -13.94 -8.63
N LEU A 283 -5.29 -13.70 -7.61
CA LEU A 283 -6.68 -13.30 -7.78
C LEU A 283 -6.81 -11.96 -8.51
N LEU A 284 -5.99 -10.97 -8.19
CA LEU A 284 -5.98 -9.68 -8.90
C LEU A 284 -5.63 -9.83 -10.40
N LEU A 285 -4.70 -10.73 -10.75
CA LEU A 285 -4.32 -10.98 -12.13
C LEU A 285 -5.38 -11.79 -12.90
N ALA A 286 -6.10 -12.68 -12.21
CA ALA A 286 -7.12 -13.54 -12.78
C ALA A 286 -8.49 -12.85 -12.97
N GLU A 287 -8.81 -11.84 -12.15
CA GLU A 287 -10.13 -11.21 -12.09
C GLU A 287 -10.64 -10.74 -13.46
N SER A 288 -9.80 -10.07 -14.25
CA SER A 288 -10.18 -9.54 -15.57
C SER A 288 -10.39 -10.60 -16.66
N LYS A 289 -10.01 -11.85 -16.39
CA LYS A 289 -10.06 -12.97 -17.33
C LYS A 289 -11.25 -13.91 -17.12
N LEU A 290 -11.96 -13.71 -16.00
CA LEU A 290 -13.02 -14.61 -15.56
C LEU A 290 -14.36 -13.90 -15.48
N GLU A 291 -15.42 -14.64 -15.80
CA GLU A 291 -16.77 -14.21 -15.48
C GLU A 291 -17.00 -14.19 -13.96
N PRO A 292 -17.86 -13.28 -13.43
CA PRO A 292 -18.03 -13.09 -11.99
C PRO A 292 -18.24 -14.38 -11.18
N ALA A 293 -19.09 -15.27 -11.63
CA ALA A 293 -19.38 -16.54 -10.94
C ALA A 293 -18.17 -17.50 -10.91
N ALA A 294 -17.39 -17.55 -12.00
CA ALA A 294 -16.17 -18.36 -12.06
C ALA A 294 -15.08 -17.78 -11.15
N PHE A 295 -15.02 -16.44 -11.07
CA PHE A 295 -14.10 -15.75 -10.17
C PHE A 295 -14.46 -15.99 -8.70
N ASP A 296 -15.74 -15.92 -8.33
CA ASP A 296 -16.21 -16.22 -6.97
C ASP A 296 -15.89 -17.66 -6.56
N GLY A 297 -16.02 -18.62 -7.51
CA GLY A 297 -15.57 -20.00 -7.33
C GLY A 297 -14.06 -20.12 -7.08
N LEU A 298 -13.25 -19.35 -7.81
CA LEU A 298 -11.81 -19.32 -7.62
C LEU A 298 -11.41 -18.73 -6.25
N VAL A 299 -12.07 -17.67 -5.82
CA VAL A 299 -11.87 -17.07 -4.48
C VAL A 299 -12.17 -18.08 -3.39
N SER A 300 -13.31 -18.80 -3.49
CA SER A 300 -13.71 -19.83 -2.54
C SER A 300 -12.70 -20.99 -2.50
N SER A 301 -12.26 -21.49 -3.65
CA SER A 301 -11.27 -22.57 -3.73
C SER A 301 -9.91 -22.16 -3.14
N THR A 302 -9.53 -20.89 -3.32
CA THR A 302 -8.30 -20.32 -2.73
C THR A 302 -8.40 -20.26 -1.20
N ALA A 303 -9.55 -19.86 -0.65
CA ALA A 303 -9.80 -19.86 0.78
C ALA A 303 -9.77 -21.28 1.38
N GLU A 304 -10.35 -22.27 0.69
CA GLU A 304 -10.28 -23.68 1.10
C GLU A 304 -8.85 -24.24 1.13
N LEU A 305 -8.02 -23.88 0.15
CA LEU A 305 -6.60 -24.31 0.12
C LEU A 305 -5.83 -23.75 1.31
N ARG A 306 -6.09 -22.50 1.71
CA ARG A 306 -5.49 -21.91 2.90
C ARG A 306 -5.80 -22.75 4.14
N LEU A 307 -7.04 -23.16 4.34
CA LEU A 307 -7.46 -23.97 5.50
C LEU A 307 -6.76 -25.34 5.55
N ARG A 308 -6.39 -25.88 4.38
CA ARG A 308 -5.68 -27.16 4.27
C ARG A 308 -4.16 -27.02 4.24
N THR A 309 -3.62 -25.80 4.36
CA THR A 309 -2.18 -25.52 4.17
C THR A 309 -1.66 -26.01 2.81
N GLY A 310 -2.51 -25.96 1.78
CA GLY A 310 -2.19 -26.38 0.42
C GLY A 310 -1.37 -25.35 -0.34
N SER A 311 -0.86 -25.76 -1.52
CA SER A 311 -0.20 -24.86 -2.48
C SER A 311 -1.20 -24.33 -3.51
N LEU A 312 -1.01 -23.10 -3.98
CA LEU A 312 -1.82 -22.56 -5.08
C LEU A 312 -1.64 -23.34 -6.40
N ASP A 313 -0.57 -24.14 -6.52
CA ASP A 313 -0.37 -25.05 -7.65
C ASP A 313 -1.40 -26.21 -7.69
N GLU A 314 -2.11 -26.43 -6.58
CA GLU A 314 -3.19 -27.43 -6.47
C GLU A 314 -4.55 -26.90 -6.97
N LEU A 315 -4.65 -25.59 -7.29
CA LEU A 315 -5.87 -25.00 -7.80
C LEU A 315 -6.22 -25.56 -9.17
N ALA A 316 -7.43 -26.10 -9.29
CA ALA A 316 -7.99 -26.42 -10.59
C ALA A 316 -8.48 -25.14 -11.28
N PRO A 317 -7.91 -24.75 -12.43
CA PRO A 317 -8.37 -23.57 -13.15
C PRO A 317 -9.83 -23.76 -13.60
N PRO A 318 -10.63 -22.69 -13.66
CA PRO A 318 -11.97 -22.74 -14.24
C PRO A 318 -11.92 -23.25 -15.69
N THR A 319 -12.92 -24.03 -16.07
CA THR A 319 -12.97 -24.69 -17.39
C THR A 319 -12.84 -23.66 -18.52
N GLY A 320 -11.88 -23.84 -19.40
CA GLY A 320 -11.69 -23.02 -20.62
C GLY A 320 -10.82 -21.78 -20.44
N VAL A 321 -10.26 -21.52 -19.26
CA VAL A 321 -9.34 -20.40 -19.02
C VAL A 321 -8.00 -20.91 -18.51
N ASP A 322 -6.91 -20.50 -19.16
CA ASP A 322 -5.54 -20.79 -18.71
C ASP A 322 -5.03 -19.65 -17.82
N LEU A 323 -4.81 -19.95 -16.54
CA LEU A 323 -4.28 -19.03 -15.53
C LEU A 323 -2.84 -19.38 -15.11
N THR A 324 -2.18 -20.30 -15.81
CA THR A 324 -0.83 -20.77 -15.47
C THR A 324 0.19 -19.63 -15.46
N ALA A 325 0.10 -18.72 -16.45
CA ALA A 325 0.98 -17.56 -16.53
C ALA A 325 0.76 -16.56 -15.38
N ASP A 326 -0.50 -16.39 -14.93
CA ASP A 326 -0.84 -15.50 -13.82
C ASP A 326 -0.33 -16.05 -12.49
N LEU A 327 -0.50 -17.35 -12.27
CA LEU A 327 0.02 -18.03 -11.09
C LEU A 327 1.56 -17.98 -11.05
N ALA A 328 2.22 -18.23 -12.17
CA ALA A 328 3.68 -18.12 -12.27
C ALA A 328 4.16 -16.66 -11.99
N THR A 329 3.43 -15.67 -12.50
CA THR A 329 3.73 -14.24 -12.22
C THR A 329 3.55 -13.93 -10.75
N ALA A 330 2.43 -14.35 -10.14
CA ALA A 330 2.19 -14.16 -8.71
C ALA A 330 3.28 -14.83 -7.86
N SER A 331 3.67 -16.06 -8.18
CA SER A 331 4.74 -16.79 -7.48
C SER A 331 6.08 -16.08 -7.52
N ARG A 332 6.45 -15.49 -8.68
CA ARG A 332 7.71 -14.75 -8.84
C ARG A 332 7.70 -13.39 -8.13
N LEU A 333 6.56 -12.69 -8.13
CA LEU A 333 6.44 -11.37 -7.51
C LEU A 333 6.30 -11.45 -6.00
N THR A 334 5.73 -12.53 -5.46
CA THR A 334 5.45 -12.66 -4.03
C THR A 334 6.66 -12.45 -3.13
N PRO A 335 7.82 -13.13 -3.32
CA PRO A 335 8.98 -12.93 -2.45
C PRO A 335 9.44 -11.47 -2.42
N LEU A 336 9.41 -10.81 -3.59
CA LEU A 336 9.81 -9.42 -3.76
C LEU A 336 8.89 -8.46 -2.98
N LEU A 337 7.57 -8.63 -3.15
CA LEU A 337 6.57 -7.74 -2.58
C LEU A 337 6.34 -8.00 -1.09
N TYR A 338 6.40 -9.28 -0.67
CA TYR A 338 6.21 -9.64 0.73
C TYR A 338 7.32 -9.09 1.62
N GLU A 339 8.59 -9.19 1.20
CA GLU A 339 9.73 -8.66 1.98
C GLU A 339 9.56 -7.17 2.31
N LYS A 340 9.06 -6.38 1.37
CA LYS A 340 9.02 -4.91 1.48
C LYS A 340 7.66 -4.34 1.90
N PHE A 341 6.59 -4.96 1.47
CA PHE A 341 5.24 -4.45 1.76
C PHE A 341 4.56 -5.16 2.92
N ARG A 342 5.19 -6.23 3.43
CA ARG A 342 4.64 -7.03 4.53
C ARG A 342 3.18 -7.43 4.29
N GLY A 343 2.84 -7.77 3.05
CA GLY A 343 1.48 -8.16 2.68
C GLY A 343 0.45 -7.01 2.68
N ASN A 344 0.85 -5.73 2.67
CA ASN A 344 -0.12 -4.63 2.64
C ASN A 344 -0.87 -4.56 1.29
N PRO A 345 -2.19 -4.81 1.24
CA PRO A 345 -2.95 -4.96 0.00
C PRO A 345 -2.91 -3.72 -0.91
N ARG A 346 -3.02 -2.53 -0.33
CA ARG A 346 -3.02 -1.28 -1.07
C ARG A 346 -1.67 -0.98 -1.69
N ARG A 347 -0.57 -1.28 -0.99
CA ARG A 347 0.79 -1.15 -1.53
C ARG A 347 1.02 -2.10 -2.69
N ILE A 348 0.48 -3.33 -2.60
CA ILE A 348 0.52 -4.33 -3.68
C ILE A 348 -0.24 -3.82 -4.91
N LYS A 349 -1.50 -3.38 -4.76
CA LYS A 349 -2.28 -2.81 -5.88
C LYS A 349 -1.56 -1.64 -6.56
N ARG A 350 -1.03 -0.71 -5.78
CA ARG A 350 -0.28 0.44 -6.30
C ARG A 350 0.97 0.03 -7.05
N PHE A 351 1.70 -0.95 -6.53
CA PHE A 351 2.86 -1.49 -7.22
C PHE A 351 2.47 -2.15 -8.55
N LEU A 352 1.40 -2.94 -8.59
CA LEU A 352 0.90 -3.54 -9.82
C LEU A 352 0.46 -2.47 -10.85
N ASN A 353 -0.21 -1.41 -10.41
CA ASN A 353 -0.57 -0.29 -11.27
C ASN A 353 0.67 0.40 -11.87
N ASP A 354 1.67 0.68 -11.04
CA ASP A 354 2.93 1.26 -11.50
C ASP A 354 3.66 0.33 -12.47
N LEU A 355 3.68 -0.98 -12.19
CA LEU A 355 4.26 -1.99 -13.05
C LEU A 355 3.57 -2.01 -14.42
N HIS A 356 2.25 -1.99 -14.44
CA HIS A 356 1.46 -1.96 -15.67
C HIS A 356 1.73 -0.69 -16.50
N VAL A 357 1.74 0.48 -15.85
CA VAL A 357 2.06 1.76 -16.52
C VAL A 357 3.46 1.71 -17.14
N ARG A 358 4.45 1.24 -16.40
CA ARG A 358 5.84 1.16 -16.87
C ARG A 358 6.00 0.19 -18.03
N GLN A 359 5.36 -0.97 -17.96
CA GLN A 359 5.35 -1.94 -19.06
C GLN A 359 4.69 -1.37 -20.31
N SER A 360 3.56 -0.68 -20.16
CA SER A 360 2.87 -0.03 -21.28
C SER A 360 3.75 1.03 -21.94
N VAL A 361 4.45 1.86 -21.17
CA VAL A 361 5.38 2.87 -21.71
C VAL A 361 6.59 2.21 -22.36
N ALA A 362 7.20 1.20 -21.72
CA ALA A 362 8.35 0.47 -22.25
C ALA A 362 8.00 -0.19 -23.60
N SER A 363 6.88 -0.91 -23.65
CA SER A 363 6.40 -1.58 -24.87
C SER A 363 6.18 -0.60 -26.03
N ARG A 364 5.55 0.57 -25.76
CA ARG A 364 5.34 1.62 -26.77
C ARG A 364 6.65 2.25 -27.26
N ARG A 365 7.72 2.16 -26.47
CA ARG A 365 9.09 2.57 -26.85
C ARG A 365 9.91 1.45 -27.48
N GLY A 366 9.30 0.28 -27.74
CA GLY A 366 9.99 -0.88 -28.33
C GLY A 366 10.92 -1.62 -27.35
N ILE A 367 10.80 -1.37 -26.05
CA ILE A 367 11.54 -2.06 -25.00
C ILE A 367 10.69 -3.25 -24.55
N SER A 368 11.11 -4.47 -24.91
CA SER A 368 10.45 -5.70 -24.50
C SER A 368 11.18 -6.30 -23.31
N LEU A 369 10.56 -6.31 -22.15
CA LEU A 369 11.09 -6.90 -20.92
C LEU A 369 9.98 -7.64 -20.19
N ALA A 370 10.30 -8.81 -19.63
CA ALA A 370 9.33 -9.61 -18.87
C ALA A 370 8.86 -8.87 -17.61
N SER A 371 7.63 -9.12 -17.19
CA SER A 371 6.98 -8.44 -16.06
C SER A 371 7.76 -8.54 -14.77
N ASP A 372 8.31 -9.71 -14.48
CA ASP A 372 9.12 -10.00 -13.30
C ASP A 372 10.46 -9.26 -13.31
N ALA A 373 11.09 -9.11 -14.49
CA ALA A 373 12.30 -8.31 -14.64
C ALA A 373 12.03 -6.81 -14.43
N VAL A 374 10.94 -6.28 -14.99
CA VAL A 374 10.50 -4.89 -14.73
C VAL A 374 10.21 -4.68 -13.25
N ALA A 375 9.50 -5.61 -12.62
CA ALA A 375 9.18 -5.54 -11.18
C ALA A 375 10.45 -5.55 -10.31
N LYS A 376 11.42 -6.42 -10.62
CA LYS A 376 12.71 -6.48 -9.92
C LYS A 376 13.49 -5.17 -10.05
N LEU A 377 13.51 -4.56 -11.23
CA LEU A 377 14.16 -3.25 -11.46
C LEU A 377 13.40 -2.09 -10.78
N MET A 378 12.08 -2.13 -10.77
CA MET A 378 11.26 -1.14 -10.02
C MET A 378 11.51 -1.20 -8.52
N MET A 379 11.74 -2.39 -7.97
CA MET A 379 12.10 -2.52 -6.56
C MET A 379 13.46 -1.88 -6.25
N LEU A 380 14.46 -2.10 -7.11
CA LEU A 380 15.76 -1.45 -6.99
C LEU A 380 15.59 0.08 -6.99
N GLU A 381 14.84 0.61 -7.96
CA GLU A 381 14.59 2.05 -8.09
C GLU A 381 13.87 2.65 -6.88
N ARG A 382 12.82 1.98 -6.38
CA ARG A 382 11.92 2.56 -5.37
C ARG A 382 12.31 2.30 -3.92
N LEU A 383 13.05 1.23 -3.69
CA LEU A 383 13.31 0.72 -2.35
C LEU A 383 14.80 0.71 -1.98
N LEU A 384 15.67 0.81 -2.99
CA LEU A 384 17.12 0.75 -2.85
C LEU A 384 17.74 1.89 -3.69
N GLU A 385 17.34 3.13 -3.39
CA GLU A 385 17.68 4.30 -4.22
C GLU A 385 19.19 4.50 -4.44
N ASP A 386 20.01 4.24 -3.42
CA ASP A 386 21.47 4.38 -3.53
C ASP A 386 22.07 3.25 -4.36
N ASP A 387 21.58 2.03 -4.21
CA ASP A 387 21.97 0.89 -5.04
C ASP A 387 21.52 1.09 -6.49
N PHE A 388 20.34 1.68 -6.70
CA PHE A 388 19.86 2.03 -8.03
C PHE A 388 20.77 3.05 -8.72
N LYS A 389 21.21 4.11 -8.01
CA LYS A 389 22.19 5.07 -8.53
C LYS A 389 23.50 4.38 -8.91
N THR A 390 23.96 3.45 -8.07
CA THR A 390 25.14 2.64 -8.35
C THR A 390 25.00 1.84 -9.65
N VAL A 391 23.85 1.18 -9.86
CA VAL A 391 23.59 0.44 -11.12
C VAL A 391 23.48 1.38 -12.32
N LEU A 392 22.91 2.57 -12.16
CA LEU A 392 22.89 3.59 -13.20
C LEU A 392 24.30 4.12 -13.53
N ASP A 393 25.16 4.25 -12.52
CA ASP A 393 26.58 4.61 -12.74
C ASP A 393 27.32 3.53 -13.52
N TRP A 394 27.06 2.24 -13.26
CA TRP A 394 27.62 1.16 -14.08
C TRP A 394 27.14 1.26 -15.54
N LEU A 395 25.87 1.57 -15.76
CA LEU A 395 25.33 1.79 -17.11
C LEU A 395 26.01 2.98 -17.80
N ALA A 396 26.11 4.12 -17.08
CA ALA A 396 26.75 5.33 -17.60
C ALA A 396 28.25 5.15 -17.92
N GLN A 397 28.94 4.27 -17.17
CA GLN A 397 30.36 3.95 -17.37
C GLN A 397 30.59 2.81 -18.37
N ALA A 398 29.52 2.24 -18.96
CA ALA A 398 29.54 1.05 -19.82
C ALA A 398 30.19 -0.18 -19.14
N LYS A 399 29.98 -0.32 -17.83
CA LYS A 399 30.47 -1.45 -17.00
C LYS A 399 29.31 -2.35 -16.53
N LEU A 400 28.08 -2.10 -16.97
CA LEU A 400 26.90 -2.76 -16.44
C LEU A 400 27.01 -4.28 -16.49
N ARG A 401 27.47 -4.85 -17.60
CA ARG A 401 27.62 -6.31 -17.79
C ARG A 401 28.62 -6.92 -16.80
N ASP A 402 29.81 -6.32 -16.73
CA ASP A 402 30.88 -6.84 -15.89
C ASP A 402 30.51 -6.77 -14.41
N GLN A 403 29.87 -5.68 -14.01
CA GLN A 403 29.40 -5.45 -12.64
C GLN A 403 28.23 -6.36 -12.24
N LEU A 404 27.26 -6.60 -13.12
CA LEU A 404 26.18 -7.56 -12.87
C LEU A 404 26.71 -8.98 -12.74
N GLN A 405 27.72 -9.37 -13.53
CA GLN A 405 28.34 -10.68 -13.41
C GLN A 405 29.15 -10.83 -12.11
N ALA A 406 29.84 -9.77 -11.68
CA ALA A 406 30.54 -9.74 -10.41
C ALA A 406 29.55 -9.83 -9.23
N LEU A 407 28.47 -9.07 -9.29
CA LEU A 407 27.40 -9.09 -8.30
C LEU A 407 26.72 -10.48 -8.22
N ASP A 408 26.44 -11.11 -9.35
CA ASP A 408 25.89 -12.48 -9.41
C ASP A 408 26.83 -13.50 -8.75
N ARG A 409 28.14 -13.37 -8.97
CA ARG A 409 29.15 -14.21 -8.30
C ARG A 409 29.14 -13.96 -6.79
N ALA A 410 29.20 -12.71 -6.35
CA ALA A 410 29.14 -12.35 -4.93
C ALA A 410 27.83 -12.85 -4.27
N ALA A 411 26.70 -12.79 -4.98
CA ALA A 411 25.43 -13.29 -4.48
C ALA A 411 25.39 -14.82 -4.30
N ASN A 412 26.14 -15.58 -5.13
CA ASN A 412 26.21 -17.04 -5.05
C ASN A 412 27.32 -17.55 -4.11
N ASP A 413 28.38 -16.76 -3.88
CA ASP A 413 29.53 -17.15 -3.05
C ASP A 413 29.34 -16.92 -1.55
N VAL A 414 28.30 -16.18 -1.13
CA VAL A 414 28.00 -15.99 0.29
C VAL A 414 27.52 -17.33 0.87
N ARG A 415 28.44 -18.08 1.50
CA ARG A 415 28.14 -19.22 2.38
C ARG A 415 27.09 -18.78 3.39
N ALA A 416 26.13 -19.71 3.68
CA ALA A 416 25.17 -19.50 4.74
C ALA A 416 25.88 -19.02 6.02
N PRO A 417 25.30 -18.04 6.77
CA PRO A 417 25.89 -17.59 8.01
C PRO A 417 26.06 -18.81 8.91
N GLU A 418 27.29 -19.05 9.38
CA GLU A 418 27.53 -20.00 10.45
C GLU A 418 26.67 -19.56 11.62
N VAL A 419 25.69 -20.40 11.98
CA VAL A 419 24.92 -20.24 13.21
C VAL A 419 25.95 -20.29 14.31
N SER A 420 26.23 -19.16 14.93
CA SER A 420 27.04 -19.09 16.15
C SER A 420 26.29 -19.89 17.22
N GLU A 421 26.75 -21.11 17.44
CA GLU A 421 26.39 -21.87 18.63
C GLU A 421 26.75 -21.00 19.84
N SER A 422 25.75 -20.80 20.67
CA SER A 422 25.84 -20.12 21.95
C SER A 422 27.06 -20.61 22.74
N GLU A 423 27.93 -19.69 23.11
CA GLU A 423 29.02 -19.91 24.05
C GLU A 423 28.44 -20.36 25.40
N GLU A 424 28.53 -21.65 25.70
CA GLU A 424 28.57 -22.14 27.09
C GLU A 424 29.92 -21.75 27.68
N GLU A 425 29.88 -21.05 28.80
CA GLU A 425 31.07 -20.74 29.61
C GLU A 425 31.83 -22.02 30.01
N PRO A 426 33.13 -22.15 29.77
CA PRO A 426 33.94 -23.17 30.41
C PRO A 426 34.65 -22.63 31.64
N ALA A 427 34.45 -23.36 32.73
CA ALA A 427 35.18 -23.24 34.00
C ALA A 427 36.70 -23.31 33.84
N ALA A 428 37.37 -22.61 34.73
CA ALA A 428 38.80 -22.37 34.82
C ALA A 428 39.73 -23.61 34.80
N GLY A 429 40.86 -23.48 34.14
CA GLY A 429 42.15 -24.05 34.59
C GLY A 429 42.82 -25.04 33.67
N ALA A 430 43.79 -24.58 32.83
CA ALA A 430 45.13 -25.20 32.64
C ALA A 430 45.89 -24.58 31.43
N PRO A 431 47.24 -24.72 31.30
CA PRO A 431 48.07 -23.67 30.78
C PRO A 431 48.41 -23.75 29.26
N LYS A 432 48.64 -22.58 28.68
CA LYS A 432 49.02 -22.34 27.26
C LYS A 432 50.33 -22.99 26.89
N LYS A 433 50.34 -23.81 25.81
CA LYS A 433 51.56 -24.16 25.05
C LYS A 433 51.68 -23.22 23.82
N LYS A 434 52.83 -22.56 23.71
CA LYS A 434 53.25 -21.76 22.58
C LYS A 434 53.48 -22.65 21.35
N ALA A 435 52.87 -22.30 20.20
CA ALA A 435 53.24 -22.86 18.91
C ALA A 435 53.98 -21.81 18.07
N SER A 436 55.06 -22.24 17.44
CA SER A 436 56.01 -21.47 16.65
C SER A 436 55.49 -21.14 15.27
N PRO A 437 55.94 -20.05 14.60
CA PRO A 437 55.46 -19.64 13.29
C PRO A 437 56.09 -20.49 12.15
N LYS A 438 55.25 -20.88 11.19
CA LYS A 438 55.71 -21.43 9.89
C LYS A 438 56.02 -20.29 8.90
N PRO A 439 57.01 -20.47 7.99
CA PRO A 439 57.47 -19.42 7.12
C PRO A 439 56.49 -19.13 5.97
N ALA A 440 56.43 -17.84 5.62
CA ALA A 440 55.64 -17.30 4.51
C ALA A 440 56.21 -17.76 3.15
N THR A 441 55.37 -18.32 2.30
CA THR A 441 55.61 -18.41 0.86
C THR A 441 55.19 -17.08 0.21
N LYS A 442 56.16 -16.41 -0.36
CA LYS A 442 55.98 -15.29 -1.28
C LYS A 442 55.49 -15.87 -2.62
N ASP A 443 54.54 -15.23 -3.19
CA ASP A 443 54.06 -15.10 -4.56
C ASP A 443 52.54 -15.36 -4.63
N ALA A 444 51.79 -14.37 -4.11
CA ALA A 444 50.40 -14.15 -4.53
C ALA A 444 50.38 -12.72 -5.12
N GLU A 445 50.05 -12.59 -6.39
CA GLU A 445 49.68 -11.31 -6.99
C GLU A 445 48.63 -10.61 -6.11
N PRO A 446 48.68 -9.27 -5.97
CA PRO A 446 47.68 -8.55 -5.21
C PRO A 446 46.33 -8.77 -5.91
N ALA A 447 45.43 -9.46 -5.23
CA ALA A 447 44.02 -9.53 -5.62
C ALA A 447 43.54 -8.09 -5.82
N ALA A 448 42.89 -7.83 -6.96
CA ALA A 448 42.21 -6.57 -7.20
C ALA A 448 41.28 -6.28 -6.01
N PRO A 449 41.11 -5.01 -5.59
CA PRO A 449 40.23 -4.69 -4.48
C PRO A 449 38.84 -5.32 -4.76
N GLU A 450 38.43 -6.23 -3.90
CA GLU A 450 37.05 -6.78 -3.94
C GLU A 450 36.10 -5.60 -3.89
N GLU A 451 35.42 -5.33 -4.98
CA GLU A 451 34.37 -4.32 -5.04
C GLU A 451 33.27 -4.75 -4.04
N GLN A 452 33.18 -4.03 -2.95
CA GLN A 452 32.25 -4.32 -1.87
C GLN A 452 30.85 -3.85 -2.29
N PHE A 453 30.00 -4.78 -2.73
CA PHE A 453 28.59 -4.51 -2.96
C PHE A 453 27.85 -4.37 -1.62
N SER A 454 26.81 -3.54 -1.57
CA SER A 454 25.97 -3.45 -0.39
C SER A 454 25.22 -4.78 -0.12
N ASP A 455 24.95 -5.08 1.15
CA ASP A 455 24.16 -6.27 1.52
C ASP A 455 22.75 -6.25 0.91
N SER A 456 22.17 -5.06 0.73
CA SER A 456 20.88 -4.87 0.07
C SER A 456 20.94 -5.25 -1.41
N LEU A 457 22.00 -4.83 -2.11
CA LEU A 457 22.18 -5.14 -3.52
C LEU A 457 22.47 -6.64 -3.75
N ILE A 458 23.25 -7.26 -2.86
CA ILE A 458 23.50 -8.72 -2.88
C ILE A 458 22.20 -9.49 -2.67
N ARG A 459 21.36 -9.09 -1.69
CA ARG A 459 20.06 -9.72 -1.47
C ARG A 459 19.12 -9.53 -2.66
N TRP A 460 19.09 -8.34 -3.24
CA TRP A 460 18.30 -8.06 -4.44
C TRP A 460 18.77 -8.91 -5.63
N ALA A 461 20.06 -9.10 -5.82
CA ALA A 461 20.59 -9.93 -6.90
C ALA A 461 20.14 -11.39 -6.80
N LYS A 462 20.03 -11.95 -5.58
CA LYS A 462 19.56 -13.32 -5.32
C LYS A 462 18.10 -13.56 -5.75
N LEU A 463 17.29 -12.51 -5.82
CA LEU A 463 15.88 -12.62 -6.20
C LEU A 463 15.75 -12.97 -7.71
N PRO A 464 14.83 -13.87 -8.09
CA PRO A 464 14.56 -14.11 -9.50
C PRO A 464 13.83 -12.90 -10.15
N PRO A 465 13.93 -12.72 -11.49
CA PRO A 465 14.78 -13.43 -12.42
C PRO A 465 16.23 -12.95 -12.40
N LYS A 466 17.16 -13.74 -12.97
CA LYS A 466 18.49 -13.24 -13.30
C LYS A 466 18.37 -12.23 -14.44
N LEU A 467 19.12 -11.14 -14.33
CA LEU A 467 19.07 -10.03 -15.28
C LEU A 467 20.33 -10.01 -16.14
N ASP A 468 20.17 -9.82 -17.45
CA ASP A 468 21.28 -9.59 -18.38
C ASP A 468 21.37 -8.10 -18.75
N ALA A 469 22.57 -7.56 -18.82
CA ALA A 469 22.80 -6.15 -19.16
C ALA A 469 22.20 -5.73 -20.50
N SER A 470 22.23 -6.63 -21.51
CA SER A 470 21.68 -6.36 -22.84
C SER A 470 20.16 -6.18 -22.81
N ASP A 471 19.48 -6.90 -21.94
CA ASP A 471 18.03 -6.88 -21.85
C ASP A 471 17.53 -5.68 -21.07
N ILE A 472 18.22 -5.34 -19.96
CA ILE A 472 17.75 -4.32 -19.01
C ILE A 472 18.23 -2.89 -19.31
N SER A 473 19.29 -2.72 -20.11
CA SER A 473 19.88 -1.40 -20.34
C SER A 473 18.87 -0.37 -20.87
N GLY A 474 18.04 -0.74 -21.84
CA GLY A 474 17.00 0.12 -22.38
C GLY A 474 15.97 0.55 -21.33
N TYR A 475 15.60 -0.38 -20.46
CA TYR A 475 14.69 -0.07 -19.36
C TYR A 475 15.34 0.82 -18.29
N LEU A 476 16.60 0.62 -17.96
CA LEU A 476 17.33 1.47 -16.99
C LEU A 476 17.41 2.93 -17.45
N TYR A 477 17.61 3.19 -18.75
CA TYR A 477 17.52 4.55 -19.30
C TYR A 477 16.11 5.14 -19.12
N LEU A 478 15.08 4.35 -19.35
CA LEU A 478 13.70 4.76 -19.13
C LEU A 478 13.44 5.03 -17.64
N ALA A 479 13.90 4.16 -16.76
CA ALA A 479 13.74 4.29 -15.31
C ALA A 479 14.47 5.52 -14.76
N ALA A 480 15.70 5.80 -15.23
CA ALA A 480 16.44 7.01 -14.90
C ALA A 480 15.65 8.28 -15.29
N SER A 481 15.02 8.27 -16.48
CA SER A 481 14.18 9.38 -16.93
C SER A 481 12.94 9.57 -16.03
N PHE A 482 12.32 8.50 -15.55
CA PHE A 482 11.20 8.59 -14.59
C PHE A 482 11.64 9.11 -13.22
N ALA A 483 12.85 8.74 -12.79
CA ALA A 483 13.42 9.21 -11.53
C ALA A 483 14.00 10.64 -11.60
N GLY A 484 14.00 11.26 -12.79
CA GLY A 484 14.61 12.57 -13.00
C GLY A 484 16.14 12.57 -12.87
N ILE A 485 16.77 11.41 -13.04
CA ILE A 485 18.23 11.25 -12.95
C ILE A 485 18.85 11.43 -14.33
N GLU A 486 19.74 12.42 -14.46
CA GLU A 486 20.55 12.57 -15.66
C GLU A 486 21.73 11.58 -15.63
N LEU A 487 21.77 10.69 -16.61
CA LEU A 487 22.89 9.76 -16.78
C LEU A 487 24.06 10.50 -17.44
N VAL A 488 24.95 11.05 -16.62
CA VAL A 488 26.16 11.69 -17.08
C VAL A 488 27.30 10.67 -17.06
N SER A 489 27.77 10.26 -18.23
CA SER A 489 28.93 9.36 -18.33
C SER A 489 30.21 10.09 -17.92
N ASN A 490 30.77 9.72 -16.78
CA ASN A 490 32.11 10.18 -16.34
C ASN A 490 33.23 9.28 -16.84
N ALA A 491 32.94 8.22 -17.60
CA ALA A 491 33.94 7.29 -18.13
C ALA A 491 34.87 7.93 -19.18
N LEU A 492 34.43 9.02 -19.80
CA LEU A 492 35.20 9.76 -20.79
C LEU A 492 35.37 11.22 -20.37
N PRO A 493 36.57 11.84 -20.66
CA PRO A 493 36.72 13.29 -20.63
C PRO A 493 35.67 14.00 -21.47
N GLN A 494 35.20 15.21 -21.07
CA GLN A 494 34.09 15.91 -21.73
C GLN A 494 34.25 16.01 -23.25
N ARG A 495 35.48 16.33 -23.73
CA ARG A 495 35.82 16.41 -25.15
C ARG A 495 35.56 15.10 -25.92
N LEU A 496 35.72 13.94 -25.27
CA LEU A 496 35.47 12.64 -25.89
C LEU A 496 34.03 12.20 -25.81
N ARG A 497 33.27 12.71 -24.83
CA ARG A 497 31.80 12.43 -24.69
C ARG A 497 31.03 12.94 -25.89
N ASP A 498 31.30 14.16 -26.33
CA ASP A 498 30.64 14.75 -27.49
C ASP A 498 30.89 13.92 -28.75
N ILE A 499 32.11 13.44 -28.91
CA ILE A 499 32.50 12.58 -30.03
C ILE A 499 31.84 11.20 -29.90
N ALA A 500 31.81 10.59 -28.73
CA ALA A 500 31.14 9.31 -28.49
C ALA A 500 29.66 9.41 -28.77
N SER A 501 29.00 10.45 -28.25
CA SER A 501 27.59 10.73 -28.49
C SER A 501 27.27 10.91 -29.98
N ALA A 502 28.08 11.68 -30.69
CA ALA A 502 27.87 11.88 -32.11
C ALA A 502 28.12 10.59 -32.92
N LEU A 503 29.15 9.79 -32.60
CA LEU A 503 29.42 8.53 -33.29
C LEU A 503 28.36 7.46 -33.08
N THR A 504 27.61 7.52 -31.98
CA THR A 504 26.54 6.57 -31.62
C THR A 504 25.12 7.12 -31.89
N SER A 505 25.02 8.37 -32.37
CA SER A 505 23.72 9.00 -32.69
C SER A 505 22.95 8.23 -33.78
N SER A 506 21.65 8.07 -33.60
CA SER A 506 20.74 7.56 -34.63
C SER A 506 20.60 8.55 -35.81
N VAL A 507 20.89 9.83 -35.57
CA VAL A 507 20.79 10.90 -36.57
C VAL A 507 22.05 10.92 -37.44
N GLN A 508 21.86 10.80 -38.76
CA GLN A 508 22.99 10.74 -39.71
C GLN A 508 23.83 12.02 -39.71
N VAL A 509 23.18 13.19 -39.57
CA VAL A 509 23.86 14.48 -39.56
C VAL A 509 24.88 14.58 -38.44
N ASP A 510 24.53 14.09 -37.22
CA ASP A 510 25.47 14.10 -36.08
C ASP A 510 26.69 13.25 -36.35
N ARG A 511 26.51 12.03 -36.91
CA ARG A 511 27.62 11.12 -37.26
C ARG A 511 28.50 11.67 -38.34
N THR A 512 27.97 12.41 -39.28
CA THR A 512 28.72 13.03 -40.38
C THR A 512 29.38 14.35 -39.99
N ALA A 513 28.89 15.01 -38.91
CA ALA A 513 29.53 16.20 -38.34
C ALA A 513 30.94 15.91 -37.81
N ILE A 514 31.19 14.68 -37.33
CA ILE A 514 32.52 14.23 -36.93
C ILE A 514 33.30 13.84 -38.18
N THR A 515 34.24 14.70 -38.60
CA THR A 515 35.10 14.46 -39.76
C THR A 515 36.28 13.53 -39.41
N ASP A 516 36.87 12.87 -40.40
CA ASP A 516 38.04 12.02 -40.18
C ASP A 516 39.27 12.86 -39.75
N ASP A 517 39.34 14.15 -40.10
CA ASP A 517 40.37 15.06 -39.61
C ASP A 517 40.19 15.38 -38.12
N SER A 518 38.95 15.57 -37.65
CA SER A 518 38.67 15.72 -36.21
C SER A 518 38.99 14.45 -35.41
N LEU A 519 38.80 13.28 -36.00
CA LEU A 519 39.22 12.01 -35.38
C LEU A 519 40.74 11.86 -35.34
N ARG A 520 41.47 12.26 -36.39
CA ARG A 520 42.98 12.25 -36.40
C ARG A 520 43.57 13.20 -35.37
N ALA A 521 42.88 14.26 -35.01
CA ALA A 521 43.33 15.22 -34.00
C ALA A 521 43.26 14.67 -32.57
N ILE A 522 42.58 13.54 -32.33
CA ILE A 522 42.52 12.88 -31.04
C ILE A 522 43.87 12.21 -30.74
N SER A 523 44.31 12.27 -29.48
CA SER A 523 45.56 11.55 -29.08
C SER A 523 45.37 10.03 -29.13
N VAL A 524 46.43 9.28 -29.38
CA VAL A 524 46.39 7.80 -29.39
C VAL A 524 45.84 7.21 -28.07
N PRO A 525 46.23 7.72 -26.87
CA PRO A 525 45.60 7.27 -25.61
C PRO A 525 44.10 7.55 -25.54
N ASP A 526 43.67 8.73 -25.96
CA ASP A 526 42.25 9.10 -25.98
C ASP A 526 41.46 8.25 -26.99
N SER A 527 42.05 7.93 -28.14
CA SER A 527 41.43 7.05 -29.14
C SER A 527 41.26 5.63 -28.61
N LYS A 528 42.24 5.07 -27.88
CA LYS A 528 42.09 3.77 -27.18
C LYS A 528 40.98 3.80 -26.14
N LEU A 529 40.94 4.86 -25.32
CA LEU A 529 39.88 5.04 -24.31
C LEU A 529 38.48 5.10 -24.95
N LEU A 530 38.36 5.85 -26.06
CA LEU A 530 37.10 6.00 -26.78
C LEU A 530 36.68 4.68 -27.45
N ILE A 531 37.59 3.93 -28.05
CA ILE A 531 37.31 2.61 -28.63
C ILE A 531 36.89 1.62 -27.55
N GLY A 532 37.57 1.56 -26.42
CA GLY A 532 37.21 0.70 -25.29
C GLY A 532 35.82 1.04 -24.75
N TYR A 533 35.49 2.33 -24.60
CA TYR A 533 34.19 2.78 -24.20
C TYR A 533 33.07 2.39 -25.20
N LEU A 534 33.27 2.65 -26.50
CA LEU A 534 32.31 2.28 -27.55
C LEU A 534 32.15 0.75 -27.64
N GLY A 535 33.19 -0.02 -27.40
CA GLY A 535 33.13 -1.49 -27.35
C GLY A 535 32.29 -1.98 -26.18
N SER A 536 32.48 -1.42 -24.98
CA SER A 536 31.67 -1.73 -23.81
C SER A 536 30.20 -1.32 -24.02
N LEU A 537 29.97 -0.12 -24.56
CA LEU A 537 28.62 0.38 -24.87
C LEU A 537 27.90 -0.54 -25.90
N THR A 538 28.63 -1.05 -26.89
CA THR A 538 28.09 -1.99 -27.89
C THR A 538 27.69 -3.33 -27.27
N ARG A 539 28.45 -3.82 -26.29
CA ARG A 539 28.14 -5.05 -25.55
C ARG A 539 26.92 -4.87 -24.64
N ASP A 540 26.83 -3.73 -23.97
CA ASP A 540 25.73 -3.44 -23.05
C ASP A 540 24.43 -3.08 -23.77
N GLN A 541 24.54 -2.48 -24.97
CA GLN A 541 23.41 -2.01 -25.77
C GLN A 541 23.52 -2.48 -27.23
N PRO A 542 23.14 -3.73 -27.54
CA PRO A 542 23.25 -4.29 -28.89
C PRO A 542 22.52 -3.46 -29.98
N ALA A 543 21.46 -2.73 -29.61
CA ALA A 543 20.73 -1.85 -30.53
C ALA A 543 21.61 -0.70 -31.09
N LEU A 544 22.65 -0.29 -30.39
CA LEU A 544 23.61 0.72 -30.83
C LEU A 544 24.70 0.16 -31.76
N GLN A 545 24.81 -1.16 -31.89
CA GLN A 545 25.84 -1.82 -32.67
C GLN A 545 25.92 -1.31 -34.11
N GLN A 546 24.76 -1.03 -34.74
CA GLN A 546 24.68 -0.51 -36.09
C GLN A 546 25.33 0.88 -36.26
N TYR A 547 25.52 1.65 -35.17
CA TYR A 547 26.14 2.98 -35.17
C TYR A 547 27.53 2.97 -34.57
N SER A 548 27.72 2.30 -33.43
CA SER A 548 28.98 2.27 -32.68
C SER A 548 30.09 1.52 -33.43
N VAL A 549 29.79 0.38 -34.07
CA VAL A 549 30.76 -0.39 -34.81
C VAL A 549 31.37 0.41 -36.00
N PRO A 550 30.57 1.06 -36.86
CA PRO A 550 31.14 1.97 -37.87
C PRO A 550 31.97 3.09 -37.28
N GLY A 551 31.61 3.66 -36.14
CA GLY A 551 32.38 4.67 -35.40
C GLY A 551 33.73 4.14 -34.93
N MET A 552 33.78 2.95 -34.32
CA MET A 552 35.02 2.29 -33.91
C MET A 552 35.94 2.00 -35.11
N LEU A 553 35.39 1.48 -36.21
CA LEU A 553 36.14 1.21 -37.43
C LEU A 553 36.75 2.49 -38.05
N ARG A 554 36.06 3.63 -37.96
CA ARG A 554 36.59 4.92 -38.39
C ARG A 554 37.77 5.35 -37.50
N LEU A 555 37.63 5.21 -36.17
CA LEU A 555 38.72 5.50 -35.21
C LEU A 555 39.95 4.62 -35.43
N MET A 556 39.78 3.33 -35.65
CA MET A 556 40.90 2.40 -35.94
C MET A 556 41.61 2.75 -37.23
N ARG A 557 40.92 3.15 -38.29
CA ARG A 557 41.50 3.57 -39.55
C ARG A 557 42.32 4.88 -39.42
N THR A 558 41.88 5.78 -38.54
CA THR A 558 42.57 7.06 -38.30
C THR A 558 43.72 6.92 -37.33
N HIS A 559 43.73 5.86 -36.47
CA HIS A 559 44.77 5.58 -35.49
C HIS A 559 45.28 4.13 -35.59
N PRO A 560 46.17 3.80 -36.56
CA PRO A 560 46.76 2.47 -36.68
C PRO A 560 47.48 2.09 -35.38
N GLY A 561 47.29 0.88 -34.87
CA GLY A 561 47.86 0.39 -33.60
C GLY A 561 46.91 0.49 -32.39
N THR A 562 45.64 0.86 -32.61
CA THR A 562 44.60 0.79 -31.57
C THR A 562 43.75 -0.51 -31.63
N GLU A 563 44.09 -1.41 -32.55
CA GLU A 563 43.40 -2.67 -32.84
C GLU A 563 43.35 -3.62 -31.64
N ALA A 564 44.33 -3.53 -30.73
CA ALA A 564 44.38 -4.34 -29.50
C ALA A 564 43.48 -3.79 -28.35
N ALA A 565 42.74 -2.70 -28.57
CA ALA A 565 41.86 -2.09 -27.55
C ALA A 565 40.41 -2.55 -27.67
N THR A 566 40.10 -3.46 -28.59
CA THR A 566 38.83 -4.13 -28.79
C THR A 566 38.87 -5.56 -28.30
#